data_239296114406788f180b562f5f27e698
#
_entry.id   239296114406788f180b562f5f27e698
#
_cell.length_a   1.000
_cell.length_b   1.000
_cell.length_c   1.000
_cell.angle_alpha   90.00
_cell.angle_beta   90.00
_cell.angle_gamma   90.00
#
_symmetry.space_group_name_H-M   'P 1'
#
loop_
_entity.id
_entity.type
_entity.pdbx_description
1 polymer ?
#
loop_
_entity_poly.entity_id
_entity_poly.type
_entity_poly.pdbx_seq_one_letter_code
_entity_poly.pdbx_strand_id
1 'polypeptide(L)'
;AEKTTAETAAVKENTTKKKTASGKKSDAAETDSKKTVVRECTIYAPDDNVETLINGKVKIEDVTAGKLLKEMIKMGTPAEGTRINSFQIKKQTAYIDFNKAFEKTLRKMGSSGEVLTVQAVTKTICENLDAKAMKFTVEGKVLETGHNIYDEPQRPGEE
;
A
#
# COMPACT_ATOMS: atom_id res chain seq x y z
N ALA A 1 -47.41 -9.66 9.60
CA ALA A 1 -46.97 -9.89 9.55
C ALA A 1 -46.22 -9.84 9.44
N GLU A 2 -46.20 -9.75 9.78
CA GLU A 2 -45.58 -9.94 9.74
C GLU A 2 -44.59 -10.07 9.63
N LYS A 3 -44.71 -9.96 9.85
CA LYS A 3 -43.97 -10.19 9.76
C LYS A 3 -42.99 -10.36 9.73
N THR A 4 -43.16 -10.26 10.14
CA THR A 4 -42.39 -10.60 10.17
C THR A 4 -41.42 -10.78 10.26
N THR A 5 -41.68 -10.73 10.54
CA THR A 5 -40.92 -11.15 10.63
C THR A 5 -39.98 -11.45 10.67
N ALA A 6 -40.29 -11.42 10.86
CA ALA A 6 -39.57 -11.97 10.86
C ALA A 6 -38.58 -12.06 10.73
N GLU A 7 -38.48 -11.89 10.98
CA GLU A 7 -37.83 -12.23 10.90
C GLU A 7 -36.83 -12.45 10.97
N THR A 8 -37.12 -12.17 11.37
CA THR A 8 -36.41 -12.63 11.45
C THR A 8 -35.47 -12.94 11.61
N ALA A 9 -35.60 -12.85 11.78
CA ALA A 9 -34.95 -13.42 11.91
C ALA A 9 -33.99 -13.69 11.88
N ALA A 10 -34.11 -13.64 12.16
CA ALA A 10 -33.43 -14.21 12.15
C ALA A 10 -32.44 -14.28 12.13
N VAL A 11 -32.52 -13.99 12.35
CA VAL A 11 -31.89 -14.38 12.31
C VAL A 11 -30.89 -14.37 12.50
N LYS A 12 -30.91 -14.23 12.88
CA LYS A 12 -30.43 -14.45 12.99
C LYS A 12 -29.46 -14.67 13.12
N GLU A 13 -29.45 -14.53 13.39
CA GLU A 13 -28.97 -14.94 13.50
C GLU A 13 -28.08 -15.09 13.51
N ASN A 14 -28.46 -14.71 13.70
CA ASN A 14 -27.97 -15.14 13.67
C ASN A 14 -27.07 -15.18 13.65
N THR A 15 -27.09 -15.11 13.83
CA THR A 15 -26.67 -15.50 13.81
C THR A 15 -25.86 -15.63 13.83
N THR A 16 -26.01 -15.43 13.97
CA THR A 16 -25.55 -15.92 14.00
C THR A 16 -24.83 -16.07 13.92
N LYS A 17 -24.70 -15.92 13.98
CA LYS A 17 -24.32 -16.35 13.91
C LYS A 17 -23.69 -16.54 13.71
N LYS A 18 -23.61 -16.32 13.86
CA LYS A 18 -23.27 -16.69 13.77
C LYS A 18 -22.64 -16.91 13.67
N LYS A 19 -22.51 -16.71 13.80
CA LYS A 19 -22.20 -17.13 13.85
C LYS A 19 -21.54 -17.44 13.81
N THR A 20 -21.35 -17.23 13.89
CA THR A 20 -20.99 -17.85 14.02
C THR A 20 -20.28 -18.08 13.98
N ALA A 21 -20.14 -18.04 14.09
CA ALA A 21 -19.70 -18.68 14.20
C ALA A 21 -18.96 -18.82 14.09
N SER A 22 -18.88 -18.66 14.23
CA SER A 22 -18.33 -19.21 14.32
C SER A 22 -17.52 -19.28 14.25
N GLY A 23 -17.39 -19.11 14.40
CA GLY A 23 -16.87 -19.58 14.50
C GLY A 23 -16.03 -19.49 14.46
N LYS A 24 -15.97 -19.48 14.49
CA LYS A 24 -15.42 -19.63 14.59
C LYS A 24 -14.57 -19.54 14.63
N LYS A 25 -14.44 -19.51 14.78
CA LYS A 25 -13.81 -19.55 14.92
C LYS A 25 -12.89 -19.33 15.04
N SER A 26 -12.78 -19.24 15.26
CA SER A 26 -12.03 -19.22 15.51
C SER A 26 -11.28 -18.91 15.71
N ASP A 27 -11.31 -18.84 15.81
CA ASP A 27 -10.67 -18.68 16.10
C ASP A 27 -9.90 -18.39 16.36
N ALA A 28 -9.89 -18.42 16.38
CA ALA A 28 -9.15 -18.29 16.64
C ALA A 28 -8.48 -17.86 16.73
N ALA A 29 -8.49 -17.95 16.77
CA ALA A 29 -7.86 -17.69 16.89
C ALA A 29 -7.42 -17.01 16.93
N GLU A 30 -7.56 -16.95 16.94
CA GLU A 30 -7.16 -16.43 17.01
C GLU A 30 -6.72 -15.81 17.37
N THR A 31 -7.00 -15.67 17.67
CA THR A 31 -6.56 -15.21 18.02
C THR A 31 -5.99 -14.79 18.30
N ASP A 32 -6.14 -14.85 18.45
CA ASP A 32 -5.36 -14.71 18.68
C ASP A 32 -4.62 -14.50 18.36
N SER A 33 -5.00 -15.04 19.00
CA SER A 33 -3.97 -14.69 18.65
C SER A 33 -3.67 -13.82 17.65
N LYS A 34 -4.02 -13.13 17.47
CA LYS A 34 -3.59 -12.24 16.67
C LYS A 34 -2.78 -11.30 17.32
N LYS A 35 -1.60 -11.59 17.44
CA LYS A 35 -0.66 -10.65 17.92
C LYS A 35 -0.36 -9.67 16.84
N THR A 36 -0.51 -8.41 17.15
CA THR A 36 -0.10 -7.34 16.27
C THR A 36 1.41 -7.25 16.30
N VAL A 37 2.04 -7.27 15.15
CA VAL A 37 3.48 -7.13 15.02
C VAL A 37 3.80 -5.69 14.66
N VAL A 38 4.52 -5.00 15.55
CA VAL A 38 4.93 -3.62 15.31
C VAL A 38 6.37 -3.62 14.83
N ARG A 39 6.63 -2.97 13.70
CA ARG A 39 7.98 -2.85 13.17
C ARG A 39 8.31 -1.39 12.92
N GLU A 40 9.58 -1.07 13.12
CA GLU A 40 10.06 0.26 12.75
C GLU A 40 10.37 0.23 11.26
N CYS A 41 9.75 1.11 10.52
CA CYS A 41 9.90 1.18 9.06
C CYS A 41 10.57 2.47 8.69
N THR A 42 11.41 2.41 7.67
CA THR A 42 12.05 3.61 7.12
C THR A 42 11.23 4.08 5.93
N ILE A 43 10.81 5.32 5.97
CA ILE A 43 9.98 5.91 4.94
C ILE A 43 10.82 6.94 4.20
N TYR A 44 10.85 6.87 2.88
CA TYR A 44 11.62 7.78 2.06
C TYR A 44 10.72 8.76 1.32
N ALA A 45 11.23 9.96 1.11
CA ALA A 45 10.51 10.98 0.34
C ALA A 45 11.54 11.95 -0.25
N PRO A 46 11.19 12.62 -1.36
CA PRO A 46 12.05 13.71 -1.84
C PRO A 46 12.12 14.83 -0.83
N ASP A 47 13.25 15.50 -0.77
CA ASP A 47 13.35 16.68 0.10
C ASP A 47 12.59 17.85 -0.53
N ASP A 48 12.55 18.97 0.21
CA ASP A 48 11.77 20.12 -0.24
C ASP A 48 12.27 20.71 -1.55
N ASN A 49 13.56 20.55 -1.82
CA ASN A 49 14.14 21.08 -3.06
C ASN A 49 14.09 20.07 -4.20
N VAL A 50 13.63 18.85 -3.92
CA VAL A 50 13.53 17.78 -4.90
C VAL A 50 14.91 17.46 -5.48
N GLU A 51 15.92 17.43 -4.62
CA GLU A 51 17.28 17.12 -5.03
C GLU A 51 17.78 15.79 -4.50
N THR A 52 17.32 15.42 -3.31
CA THR A 52 17.75 14.17 -2.69
C THR A 52 16.58 13.52 -1.98
N LEU A 53 16.81 12.29 -1.52
CA LEU A 53 15.82 11.60 -0.70
C LEU A 53 16.13 11.84 0.77
N ILE A 54 15.10 12.14 1.53
CA ILE A 54 15.18 12.15 2.98
C ILE A 54 14.43 10.94 3.49
N ASN A 55 14.66 10.60 4.76
CA ASN A 55 13.95 9.48 5.34
C ASN A 55 13.55 9.78 6.78
N GLY A 56 12.55 9.06 7.23
CA GLY A 56 12.11 9.12 8.61
C GLY A 56 11.73 7.72 9.04
N LYS A 57 11.69 7.50 10.35
CA LYS A 57 11.34 6.20 10.89
C LYS A 57 10.01 6.29 11.59
N VAL A 58 9.15 5.31 11.33
CA VAL A 58 7.85 5.22 11.99
C VAL A 58 7.61 3.79 12.39
N LYS A 59 6.83 3.61 13.45
CA LYS A 59 6.43 2.27 13.87
C LYS A 59 5.06 1.98 13.27
N ILE A 60 4.97 0.85 12.60
CA ILE A 60 3.75 0.47 11.91
C ILE A 60 3.34 -0.92 12.39
N GLU A 61 2.07 -1.06 12.70
CA GLU A 61 1.50 -2.35 13.07
C GLU A 61 1.12 -3.09 11.80
N ASP A 62 1.53 -4.35 11.72
CA ASP A 62 1.17 -5.23 10.60
C ASP A 62 1.40 -4.53 9.26
N VAL A 63 2.68 -4.34 8.95
CA VAL A 63 3.11 -3.53 7.81
C VAL A 63 2.51 -4.04 6.50
N THR A 64 1.93 -3.14 5.73
CA THR A 64 1.45 -3.42 4.37
C THR A 64 1.90 -2.29 3.46
N ALA A 65 1.85 -2.57 2.15
CA ALA A 65 2.20 -1.54 1.17
C ALA A 65 1.31 -0.30 1.32
N GLY A 66 0.02 -0.52 1.61
CA GLY A 66 -0.90 0.60 1.79
C GLY A 66 -0.55 1.47 2.98
N LYS A 67 -0.12 0.84 4.08
CA LYS A 67 0.27 1.59 5.26
C LYS A 67 1.56 2.37 5.03
N LEU A 68 2.50 1.78 4.31
CA LEU A 68 3.73 2.47 3.95
C LEU A 68 3.44 3.68 3.08
N LEU A 69 2.57 3.51 2.09
CA LEU A 69 2.18 4.62 1.23
C LEU A 69 1.55 5.75 2.03
N LYS A 70 0.72 5.40 3.00
CA LYS A 70 0.08 6.39 3.84
C LYS A 70 1.10 7.24 4.59
N GLU A 71 2.16 6.61 5.10
CA GLU A 71 3.20 7.34 5.79
C GLU A 71 3.99 8.23 4.84
N MET A 72 4.20 7.77 3.60
CA MET A 72 4.85 8.62 2.61
C MET A 72 4.01 9.87 2.33
N ILE A 73 2.70 9.69 2.20
CA ILE A 73 1.81 10.82 1.95
C ILE A 73 1.88 11.83 3.08
N LYS A 74 2.03 11.36 4.32
CA LYS A 74 2.22 12.26 5.45
C LYS A 74 3.50 13.07 5.34
N MET A 75 4.51 12.54 4.67
CA MET A 75 5.75 13.26 4.44
C MET A 75 5.65 14.21 3.24
N GLY A 76 4.54 14.20 2.54
CA GLY A 76 4.28 15.14 1.48
C GLY A 76 4.22 14.58 0.07
N THR A 77 4.64 13.35 -0.14
CA THR A 77 4.69 12.74 -1.47
C THR A 77 4.48 11.25 -1.36
N PRO A 78 3.64 10.64 -2.18
CA PRO A 78 2.82 11.27 -3.22
C PRO A 78 1.64 12.06 -2.66
N ALA A 79 0.87 12.66 -3.54
CA ALA A 79 -0.24 13.52 -3.13
C ALA A 79 -1.33 12.73 -2.43
N GLU A 80 -2.08 13.42 -1.59
CA GLU A 80 -3.25 12.82 -0.96
C GLU A 80 -4.19 12.28 -2.02
N GLY A 81 -4.83 11.17 -1.71
CA GLY A 81 -5.70 10.51 -2.65
C GLY A 81 -5.02 9.41 -3.44
N THR A 82 -3.69 9.34 -3.37
CA THR A 82 -2.97 8.23 -4.01
C THR A 82 -3.27 6.94 -3.26
N ARG A 83 -3.62 5.90 -4.00
CA ARG A 83 -3.97 4.62 -3.41
C ARG A 83 -3.40 3.48 -4.23
N ILE A 84 -3.26 2.35 -3.57
CA ILE A 84 -2.82 1.12 -4.21
C ILE A 84 -4.06 0.31 -4.54
N ASN A 85 -4.24 0.01 -5.83
CA ASN A 85 -5.35 -0.82 -6.28
C ASN A 85 -5.07 -2.30 -6.07
N SER A 86 -3.82 -2.72 -6.25
CA SER A 86 -3.45 -4.11 -6.01
C SER A 86 -1.97 -4.19 -5.68
N PHE A 87 -1.60 -5.24 -4.98
CA PHE A 87 -0.24 -5.46 -4.54
C PHE A 87 0.03 -6.94 -4.38
N GLN A 88 1.18 -7.39 -4.87
CA GLN A 88 1.65 -8.75 -4.60
C GLN A 88 3.15 -8.80 -4.80
N ILE A 89 3.79 -9.77 -4.16
CA ILE A 89 5.21 -10.00 -4.35
C ILE A 89 5.39 -11.37 -4.98
N LYS A 90 6.11 -11.42 -6.09
CA LYS A 90 6.45 -12.66 -6.76
C LYS A 90 7.92 -12.65 -7.08
N LYS A 91 8.62 -13.70 -6.71
CA LYS A 91 10.04 -13.84 -7.01
C LYS A 91 10.81 -12.58 -6.63
N GLN A 92 10.50 -12.07 -5.44
CA GLN A 92 11.18 -10.91 -4.85
C GLN A 92 10.94 -9.60 -5.58
N THR A 93 9.99 -9.57 -6.49
CA THR A 93 9.56 -8.33 -7.14
C THR A 93 8.18 -7.96 -6.62
N ALA A 94 8.05 -6.72 -6.15
CA ALA A 94 6.76 -6.20 -5.72
C ALA A 94 6.02 -5.65 -6.94
N TYR A 95 4.82 -6.15 -7.18
CA TYR A 95 3.97 -5.68 -8.28
C TYR A 95 2.87 -4.83 -7.68
N ILE A 96 2.82 -3.57 -8.04
CA ILE A 96 1.89 -2.61 -7.47
C ILE A 96 1.13 -1.90 -8.57
N ASP A 97 -0.19 -1.80 -8.40
CA ASP A 97 -0.99 -0.97 -9.29
C ASP A 97 -1.49 0.22 -8.47
N PHE A 98 -1.20 1.42 -8.93
CA PHE A 98 -1.64 2.64 -8.28
C PHE A 98 -2.85 3.22 -8.99
N ASN A 99 -3.59 4.05 -8.27
CA ASN A 99 -4.67 4.78 -8.90
C ASN A 99 -4.12 6.01 -9.65
N LYS A 100 -5.00 6.69 -10.35
CA LYS A 100 -4.62 7.82 -11.22
C LYS A 100 -3.93 8.95 -10.48
N ALA A 101 -4.17 9.09 -9.17
CA ALA A 101 -3.55 10.17 -8.40
C ALA A 101 -2.04 10.07 -8.41
N PHE A 102 -1.49 8.85 -8.49
CA PHE A 102 -0.04 8.68 -8.54
C PHE A 102 0.53 9.27 -9.83
N GLU A 103 -0.12 8.99 -10.95
CA GLU A 103 0.30 9.55 -12.23
C GLU A 103 0.26 11.08 -12.17
N LYS A 104 -0.80 11.63 -11.60
CA LYS A 104 -0.91 13.08 -11.48
C LYS A 104 0.21 13.67 -10.65
N THR A 105 0.58 12.98 -9.57
CA THR A 105 1.70 13.41 -8.75
C THR A 105 2.97 13.50 -9.58
N LEU A 106 3.27 12.44 -10.32
CA LEU A 106 4.51 12.39 -11.09
C LEU A 106 4.56 13.43 -12.19
N ARG A 107 3.43 13.63 -12.88
CA ARG A 107 3.40 14.57 -13.99
C ARG A 107 3.60 16.03 -13.55
N LYS A 108 3.30 16.32 -12.29
CA LYS A 108 3.46 17.69 -11.78
C LYS A 108 4.88 18.02 -11.36
N MET A 109 5.74 17.04 -11.23
CA MET A 109 7.01 17.24 -10.55
C MET A 109 8.20 17.50 -11.47
N GLY A 110 8.02 17.44 -12.77
CA GLY A 110 9.15 17.51 -13.67
C GLY A 110 10.00 16.26 -13.59
N SER A 111 11.00 16.16 -14.45
CA SER A 111 11.73 14.91 -14.61
C SER A 111 12.50 14.51 -13.36
N SER A 112 13.14 15.47 -12.69
CA SER A 112 13.91 15.14 -11.48
C SER A 112 13.01 14.68 -10.35
N GLY A 113 11.92 15.42 -10.12
CA GLY A 113 10.99 15.05 -9.06
C GLY A 113 10.33 13.73 -9.32
N GLU A 114 10.03 13.46 -10.57
CA GLU A 114 9.44 12.20 -10.96
C GLU A 114 10.36 11.02 -10.58
N VAL A 115 11.63 11.12 -10.96
CA VAL A 115 12.59 10.05 -10.67
C VAL A 115 12.77 9.88 -9.17
N LEU A 116 12.91 10.98 -8.44
CA LEU A 116 13.07 10.90 -6.99
C LEU A 116 11.85 10.29 -6.32
N THR A 117 10.66 10.63 -6.79
CA THR A 117 9.43 10.07 -6.22
C THR A 117 9.36 8.58 -6.45
N VAL A 118 9.68 8.13 -7.67
CA VAL A 118 9.66 6.71 -7.97
C VAL A 118 10.72 5.98 -7.12
N GLN A 119 11.90 6.58 -6.95
CA GLN A 119 12.91 5.99 -6.10
C GLN A 119 12.45 5.92 -4.65
N ALA A 120 11.79 6.97 -4.16
CA ALA A 120 11.31 6.97 -2.79
C ALA A 120 10.31 5.85 -2.55
N VAL A 121 9.37 5.67 -3.47
CA VAL A 121 8.39 4.61 -3.36
C VAL A 121 9.07 3.25 -3.43
N THR A 122 10.01 3.10 -4.38
CA THR A 122 10.71 1.84 -4.55
C THR A 122 11.48 1.46 -3.29
N LYS A 123 12.24 2.40 -2.74
CA LYS A 123 13.02 2.11 -1.53
C LYS A 123 12.11 1.81 -0.35
N THR A 124 11.04 2.58 -0.18
CA THR A 124 10.13 2.37 0.93
C THR A 124 9.49 0.98 0.85
N ILE A 125 9.00 0.62 -0.31
CA ILE A 125 8.34 -0.67 -0.48
C ILE A 125 9.34 -1.82 -0.37
N CYS A 126 10.43 -1.73 -1.10
CA CYS A 126 11.37 -2.86 -1.17
C CYS A 126 12.06 -3.13 0.16
N GLU A 127 12.50 -2.08 0.85
CA GLU A 127 13.25 -2.28 2.08
C GLU A 127 12.37 -2.76 3.22
N ASN A 128 11.12 -2.32 3.25
CA ASN A 128 10.24 -2.70 4.35
C ASN A 128 9.47 -3.98 4.11
N LEU A 129 9.35 -4.42 2.86
CA LEU A 129 8.59 -5.62 2.52
C LEU A 129 9.46 -6.72 1.91
N ASP A 130 10.79 -6.56 2.03
CA ASP A 130 11.73 -7.61 1.62
C ASP A 130 11.65 -7.94 0.13
N ALA A 131 11.46 -6.93 -0.69
CA ALA A 131 11.50 -7.11 -2.13
C ALA A 131 12.80 -6.55 -2.68
N LYS A 132 13.23 -7.03 -3.82
CA LYS A 132 14.46 -6.57 -4.46
C LYS A 132 14.20 -5.62 -5.62
N ALA A 133 12.96 -5.58 -6.08
CA ALA A 133 12.57 -4.70 -7.16
C ALA A 133 11.09 -4.38 -7.03
N MET A 134 10.68 -3.29 -7.66
CA MET A 134 9.27 -2.91 -7.68
C MET A 134 8.87 -2.61 -9.10
N LYS A 135 7.85 -3.29 -9.60
CA LYS A 135 7.27 -2.95 -10.88
C LYS A 135 5.88 -2.41 -10.63
N PHE A 136 5.57 -1.25 -11.21
CA PHE A 136 4.29 -0.65 -10.95
C PHE A 136 3.56 -0.29 -12.23
N THR A 137 2.24 -0.20 -12.11
CA THR A 137 1.36 0.28 -13.17
C THR A 137 0.43 1.30 -12.55
N VAL A 138 -0.29 2.01 -13.40
CA VAL A 138 -1.32 2.95 -12.96
C VAL A 138 -2.61 2.58 -13.67
N GLU A 139 -3.63 2.28 -12.89
CA GLU A 139 -4.92 1.85 -13.44
C GLU A 139 -4.74 0.71 -14.44
N GLY A 140 -3.84 -0.23 -14.09
CA GLY A 140 -3.59 -1.41 -14.88
C GLY A 140 -2.71 -1.23 -16.10
N LYS A 141 -2.15 -0.04 -16.30
CA LYS A 141 -1.36 0.25 -17.50
C LYS A 141 0.04 0.71 -17.15
N VAL A 142 0.98 0.42 -18.03
CA VAL A 142 2.33 0.95 -17.90
C VAL A 142 2.25 2.47 -17.94
N LEU A 143 2.97 3.10 -17.02
CA LEU A 143 2.97 4.56 -16.95
C LEU A 143 4.01 5.14 -17.90
N GLU A 144 3.57 6.10 -18.68
CA GLU A 144 4.43 6.86 -19.57
C GLU A 144 4.14 8.33 -19.30
N THR A 145 5.16 9.06 -18.89
CA THR A 145 4.94 10.43 -18.43
C THR A 145 5.37 11.49 -19.45
N GLY A 146 6.07 11.07 -20.49
CA GLY A 146 6.69 12.03 -21.41
C GLY A 146 8.17 12.21 -21.12
N HIS A 147 8.61 11.89 -19.90
CA HIS A 147 10.02 11.87 -19.54
C HIS A 147 10.53 10.43 -19.48
N ASN A 148 9.70 9.54 -18.98
CA ASN A 148 10.09 8.15 -18.73
C ASN A 148 8.95 7.20 -19.04
N ILE A 149 9.34 5.96 -19.32
CA ILE A 149 8.41 4.85 -19.45
C ILE A 149 8.77 3.85 -18.36
N TYR A 150 7.78 3.48 -17.56
CA TYR A 150 8.03 2.60 -16.40
C TYR A 150 7.55 1.18 -16.70
N ASP A 151 8.14 0.59 -17.73
CA ASP A 151 7.76 -0.75 -18.14
C ASP A 151 8.69 -1.83 -17.58
N GLU A 152 9.69 -1.43 -16.80
CA GLU A 152 10.61 -2.37 -16.19
C GLU A 152 10.64 -2.22 -14.68
N PRO A 153 11.06 -3.27 -13.97
CA PRO A 153 11.14 -3.15 -12.51
C PRO A 153 12.15 -2.11 -12.07
N GLN A 154 11.81 -1.37 -11.04
CA GLN A 154 12.69 -0.38 -10.44
C GLN A 154 13.40 -1.04 -9.27
N ARG A 155 14.64 -0.66 -9.02
CA ARG A 155 15.43 -1.25 -7.95
C ARG A 155 15.81 -0.20 -6.92
N PRO A 156 15.74 -0.52 -5.63
CA PRO A 156 16.18 0.43 -4.61
C PRO A 156 17.69 0.57 -4.70
N GLY A 157 18.16 1.78 -4.46
CA GLY A 157 19.60 2.03 -4.45
C GLY A 157 20.23 2.32 -5.79
N GLU A 158 19.45 2.30 -6.85
CA GLU A 158 19.99 2.70 -8.17
C GLU A 158 19.78 4.18 -8.33
N GLU A 159 20.80 4.81 -8.82
CA GLU A 159 20.81 6.27 -8.96
C GLU A 159 20.68 6.68 -10.39
#